data_38147003e019ed1c7177e87d147385ab
#
_entry.id   38147003e019ed1c7177e87d147385ab
#
_cell.length_a   1.000
_cell.length_b   1.000
_cell.length_c   1.000
_cell.angle_alpha   90.00
_cell.angle_beta   90.00
_cell.angle_gamma   90.00
#
_symmetry.space_group_name_H-M   'P 1'
#
loop_
_entity.id
_entity.type
_entity.pdbx_description
1 polymer ?
#
loop_
_entity_poly.entity_id
_entity_poly.type
_entity_poly.pdbx_seq_one_letter_code
_entity_poly.pdbx_strand_id
1 'polypeptide(L)'
;MQKDFPELGLTEKDCTEMSWIKSVMYIAGFPNSAAPEALLAGKSLFKNHFKAKSDFVKEPIPVEGLEGLWKRFLEEDSPLTIWNPYGGMMSRISESETPFPHREGTLFKIQWLSTWPDGEASEAKHMKWIREIYFVI
;
A
#
# COMPACT_ATOMS: atom_id res chain seq x y z
N MET A 1 -3.38 -12.72 15.86
CA MET A 1 -2.03 -12.56 15.32
C MET A 1 -1.07 -13.59 15.90
N GLN A 2 -0.63 -13.51 17.18
CA GLN A 2 0.34 -14.47 17.75
C GLN A 2 -0.08 -15.95 17.66
N LYS A 3 -1.39 -16.25 17.79
CA LYS A 3 -1.93 -17.61 17.67
C LYS A 3 -2.02 -18.10 16.24
N ASP A 4 -2.42 -17.20 15.31
CA ASP A 4 -2.76 -17.58 13.94
C ASP A 4 -1.58 -17.38 12.97
N PHE A 5 -0.63 -16.55 13.36
CA PHE A 5 0.58 -16.22 12.57
C PHE A 5 1.81 -16.11 13.48
N PRO A 6 2.22 -17.22 14.13
CA PRO A 6 3.33 -17.21 15.09
C PRO A 6 4.69 -16.83 14.43
N GLU A 7 4.83 -17.10 13.13
CA GLU A 7 6.04 -16.81 12.36
C GLU A 7 6.38 -15.32 12.27
N LEU A 8 5.39 -14.43 12.47
CA LEU A 8 5.61 -12.99 12.52
C LEU A 8 6.39 -12.53 13.76
N GLY A 9 6.46 -13.37 14.80
CA GLY A 9 7.18 -13.04 16.04
C GLY A 9 6.65 -11.80 16.77
N LEU A 10 5.43 -11.34 16.47
CA LEU A 10 4.85 -10.14 17.05
C LEU A 10 4.69 -10.25 18.56
N THR A 11 5.17 -9.23 19.27
CA THR A 11 5.06 -9.06 20.71
C THR A 11 4.29 -7.78 21.05
N GLU A 12 3.92 -7.62 22.32
CA GLU A 12 3.29 -6.38 22.80
C GLU A 12 4.16 -5.13 22.55
N LYS A 13 5.50 -5.29 22.56
CA LYS A 13 6.45 -4.20 22.31
C LYS A 13 6.41 -3.65 20.89
N ASP A 14 5.89 -4.44 19.95
CA ASP A 14 5.75 -4.05 18.53
C ASP A 14 4.44 -3.27 18.29
N CYS A 15 3.61 -3.13 19.33
CA CYS A 15 2.33 -2.45 19.28
C CYS A 15 2.38 -1.11 20.01
N THR A 16 1.77 -0.09 19.42
CA THR A 16 1.62 1.22 20.05
C THR A 16 0.15 1.57 20.15
N GLU A 17 -0.34 1.73 21.38
CA GLU A 17 -1.69 2.22 21.61
C GLU A 17 -1.74 3.74 21.40
N MET A 18 -2.70 4.20 20.59
CA MET A 18 -2.88 5.63 20.32
C MET A 18 -4.31 5.94 19.96
N SER A 19 -4.71 7.22 20.04
CA SER A 19 -6.02 7.67 19.54
C SER A 19 -6.12 7.52 18.03
N TRP A 20 -7.35 7.37 17.52
CA TRP A 20 -7.59 7.25 16.07
C TRP A 20 -6.94 8.38 15.28
N ILE A 21 -7.07 9.65 15.73
CA ILE A 21 -6.47 10.78 15.01
C ILE A 21 -4.94 10.70 14.98
N LYS A 22 -4.31 10.20 16.03
CA LYS A 22 -2.86 9.98 16.05
C LYS A 22 -2.44 8.87 15.08
N SER A 23 -3.23 7.81 14.94
CA SER A 23 -2.93 6.76 13.94
C SER A 23 -3.04 7.28 12.51
N VAL A 24 -3.99 8.17 12.23
CA VAL A 24 -4.09 8.86 10.93
C VAL A 24 -2.84 9.70 10.65
N MET A 25 -2.38 10.45 11.64
CA MET A 25 -1.15 11.25 11.52
C MET A 25 0.09 10.37 11.30
N TYR A 26 0.19 9.26 12.01
CA TYR A 26 1.28 8.30 11.87
C TYR A 26 1.34 7.74 10.44
N ILE A 27 0.20 7.28 9.90
CA ILE A 27 0.09 6.76 8.52
C ILE A 27 0.41 7.86 7.50
N ALA A 28 0.04 9.12 7.77
CA ALA A 28 0.35 10.26 6.92
C ALA A 28 1.81 10.75 7.04
N GLY A 29 2.64 10.09 7.86
CA GLY A 29 4.07 10.38 8.00
C GLY A 29 4.39 11.57 8.91
N PHE A 30 3.42 12.06 9.69
CA PHE A 30 3.69 13.12 10.67
C PHE A 30 4.48 12.58 11.87
N PRO A 31 5.40 13.37 12.43
CA PRO A 31 6.09 12.99 13.65
C PRO A 31 5.10 12.87 14.82
N ASN A 32 5.37 11.96 15.77
CA ASN A 32 4.50 11.73 16.92
C ASN A 32 4.24 12.98 17.78
N SER A 33 5.15 13.96 17.74
CA SER A 33 5.02 15.25 18.43
C SER A 33 4.10 16.24 17.73
N ALA A 34 3.70 15.99 16.47
CA ALA A 34 2.84 16.92 15.74
C ALA A 34 1.44 17.00 16.36
N ALA A 35 0.88 18.19 16.37
CA ALA A 35 -0.50 18.43 16.77
C ALA A 35 -1.48 18.04 15.63
N PRO A 36 -2.69 17.54 15.94
CA PRO A 36 -3.68 17.15 14.92
C PRO A 36 -4.02 18.25 13.92
N GLU A 37 -3.93 19.51 14.33
CA GLU A 37 -4.16 20.68 13.48
C GLU A 37 -3.20 20.77 12.28
N ALA A 38 -2.06 20.06 12.34
CA ALA A 38 -1.15 19.95 11.21
C ALA A 38 -1.81 19.34 9.97
N LEU A 39 -2.83 18.49 10.13
CA LEU A 39 -3.63 17.94 9.03
C LEU A 39 -4.42 19.01 8.27
N LEU A 40 -4.74 20.13 8.90
CA LEU A 40 -5.46 21.24 8.29
C LEU A 40 -4.58 22.13 7.41
N ALA A 41 -3.27 21.98 7.49
CA ALA A 41 -2.33 22.85 6.77
C ALA A 41 -2.41 22.68 5.23
N GLY A 42 -3.01 21.60 4.73
CA GLY A 42 -3.20 21.35 3.30
C GLY A 42 -1.90 21.24 2.49
N LYS A 43 -0.75 21.10 3.17
CA LYS A 43 0.56 20.98 2.54
C LYS A 43 1.04 19.54 2.60
N SER A 44 1.54 19.04 1.48
CA SER A 44 2.24 17.75 1.49
C SER A 44 3.52 17.85 2.32
N LEU A 45 3.77 16.84 3.15
CA LEU A 45 5.03 16.68 3.88
C LEU A 45 6.19 16.30 2.93
N PHE A 46 5.84 15.65 1.83
CA PHE A 46 6.79 15.14 0.86
C PHE A 46 6.65 15.89 -0.47
N LYS A 47 7.75 16.45 -0.94
CA LYS A 47 7.86 17.09 -2.26
C LYS A 47 8.53 16.12 -3.24
N ASN A 48 8.00 14.92 -3.34
CA ASN A 48 8.54 13.89 -4.21
C ASN A 48 7.62 13.69 -5.40
N HIS A 49 8.23 13.37 -6.55
CA HIS A 49 7.49 12.76 -7.64
C HIS A 49 7.10 11.34 -7.24
N PHE A 50 6.05 10.82 -7.83
CA PHE A 50 5.67 9.44 -7.64
C PHE A 50 4.97 8.87 -8.88
N LYS A 51 5.03 7.56 -9.01
CA LYS A 51 4.18 6.80 -9.91
C LYS A 51 3.53 5.67 -9.15
N ALA A 52 2.24 5.52 -9.36
CA ALA A 52 1.47 4.42 -8.80
C ALA A 52 0.68 3.70 -9.89
N LYS A 53 0.46 2.39 -9.69
CA LYS A 53 -0.50 1.55 -10.40
C LYS A 53 -1.25 0.71 -9.38
N SER A 54 -2.51 0.41 -9.67
CA SER A 54 -3.32 -0.47 -8.83
C SER A 54 -3.91 -1.59 -9.66
N ASP A 55 -4.14 -2.73 -9.02
CA ASP A 55 -4.85 -3.86 -9.58
C ASP A 55 -5.77 -4.49 -8.56
N PHE A 56 -6.78 -5.24 -9.04
CA PHE A 56 -7.73 -5.98 -8.23
C PHE A 56 -7.48 -7.48 -8.41
N VAL A 57 -7.05 -8.11 -7.35
CA VAL A 57 -6.70 -9.54 -7.34
C VAL A 57 -7.92 -10.35 -6.97
N LYS A 58 -8.28 -11.30 -7.84
CA LYS A 58 -9.44 -12.19 -7.69
C LYS A 58 -9.03 -13.62 -7.33
N GLU A 59 -7.80 -14.01 -7.59
CA GLU A 59 -7.26 -15.32 -7.25
C GLU A 59 -6.05 -15.19 -6.33
N PRO A 60 -5.77 -16.16 -5.44
CA PRO A 60 -4.57 -16.14 -4.62
C PRO A 60 -3.31 -16.07 -5.49
N ILE A 61 -2.38 -15.18 -5.15
CA ILE A 61 -1.09 -15.09 -5.84
C ILE A 61 -0.28 -16.34 -5.49
N PRO A 62 0.20 -17.11 -6.48
CA PRO A 62 1.03 -18.27 -6.23
C PRO A 62 2.38 -17.89 -5.62
N VAL A 63 3.04 -18.84 -4.97
CA VAL A 63 4.33 -18.61 -4.28
C VAL A 63 5.39 -18.06 -5.25
N GLU A 64 5.45 -18.62 -6.45
CA GLU A 64 6.37 -18.17 -7.51
C GLU A 64 6.14 -16.72 -7.92
N GLY A 65 4.88 -16.29 -7.94
CA GLY A 65 4.50 -14.88 -8.18
C GLY A 65 4.99 -13.98 -7.05
N LEU A 66 4.81 -14.40 -5.79
CA LEU A 66 5.31 -13.65 -4.63
C LEU A 66 6.84 -13.58 -4.61
N GLU A 67 7.54 -14.67 -4.94
CA GLU A 67 9.00 -14.67 -5.06
C GLU A 67 9.49 -13.73 -6.17
N GLY A 68 8.81 -13.73 -7.31
CA GLY A 68 9.06 -12.79 -8.39
C GLY A 68 8.89 -11.34 -7.95
N LEU A 69 7.81 -11.08 -7.20
CA LEU A 69 7.52 -9.79 -6.63
C LEU A 69 8.62 -9.29 -5.69
N TRP A 70 9.06 -10.14 -4.74
CA TRP A 70 10.13 -9.77 -3.79
C TRP A 70 11.46 -9.48 -4.50
N LYS A 71 11.80 -10.20 -5.56
CA LYS A 71 12.97 -9.88 -6.39
C LYS A 71 12.87 -8.49 -6.99
N ARG A 72 11.70 -8.11 -7.51
CA ARG A 72 11.46 -6.77 -8.05
C ARG A 72 11.55 -5.67 -7.01
N PHE A 73 11.12 -5.92 -5.78
CA PHE A 73 11.25 -4.95 -4.69
C PHE A 73 12.70 -4.60 -4.39
N LEU A 74 13.63 -5.55 -4.53
CA LEU A 74 15.06 -5.32 -4.32
C LEU A 74 15.73 -4.48 -5.43
N GLU A 75 15.07 -4.29 -6.55
CA GLU A 75 15.59 -3.50 -7.69
C GLU A 75 15.26 -2.00 -7.58
N GLU A 76 14.40 -1.63 -6.64
CA GLU A 76 13.89 -0.26 -6.47
C GLU A 76 14.40 0.35 -5.16
N ASP A 77 14.72 1.65 -5.20
CA ASP A 77 15.28 2.35 -4.04
C ASP A 77 14.21 2.72 -3.01
N SER A 78 12.99 2.96 -3.47
CA SER A 78 11.86 3.36 -2.60
C SER A 78 10.56 2.65 -3.00
N PRO A 79 10.53 1.30 -2.96
CA PRO A 79 9.34 0.55 -3.30
C PRO A 79 8.34 0.61 -2.15
N LEU A 80 7.08 0.86 -2.48
CA LEU A 80 5.98 0.76 -1.54
C LEU A 80 4.83 -0.02 -2.17
N THR A 81 4.19 -0.86 -1.37
CA THR A 81 2.94 -1.51 -1.76
C THR A 81 1.89 -1.36 -0.68
N ILE A 82 0.65 -1.11 -1.11
CA ILE A 82 -0.51 -1.02 -0.23
C ILE A 82 -1.48 -2.12 -0.62
N TRP A 83 -1.78 -3.00 0.33
CA TRP A 83 -2.70 -4.12 0.17
C TRP A 83 -3.97 -3.84 0.94
N ASN A 84 -5.06 -3.65 0.22
CA ASN A 84 -6.36 -3.38 0.82
C ASN A 84 -7.24 -4.63 0.68
N PRO A 85 -7.57 -5.35 1.77
CA PRO A 85 -8.45 -6.52 1.71
C PRO A 85 -9.86 -6.11 1.31
N TYR A 86 -10.49 -6.96 0.49
CA TYR A 86 -11.88 -6.86 0.06
C TYR A 86 -12.68 -8.04 0.63
N GLY A 87 -13.98 -8.04 0.43
CA GLY A 87 -14.86 -9.09 0.94
C GLY A 87 -15.87 -8.54 1.94
N GLY A 88 -16.43 -9.40 2.78
CA GLY A 88 -17.46 -9.04 3.75
C GLY A 88 -18.66 -8.34 3.08
N MET A 89 -19.03 -7.16 3.57
CA MET A 89 -20.14 -6.38 3.02
C MET A 89 -19.89 -5.95 1.56
N MET A 90 -18.64 -5.67 1.19
CA MET A 90 -18.28 -5.30 -0.20
C MET A 90 -18.71 -6.36 -1.23
N SER A 91 -18.56 -7.63 -0.91
CA SER A 91 -18.94 -8.74 -1.82
C SER A 91 -20.44 -8.94 -1.91
N ARG A 92 -21.23 -8.36 -1.02
CA ARG A 92 -22.70 -8.49 -0.99
C ARG A 92 -23.41 -7.39 -1.77
N ILE A 93 -22.70 -6.32 -2.12
CA ILE A 93 -23.21 -5.20 -2.91
C ILE A 93 -23.06 -5.55 -4.38
N SER A 94 -24.13 -5.40 -5.17
CA SER A 94 -24.10 -5.64 -6.62
C SER A 94 -23.09 -4.71 -7.30
N GLU A 95 -22.40 -5.21 -8.33
CA GLU A 95 -21.48 -4.44 -9.17
C GLU A 95 -22.17 -3.25 -9.88
N SER A 96 -23.49 -3.33 -10.07
CA SER A 96 -24.30 -2.28 -10.71
C SER A 96 -24.96 -1.30 -9.75
N GLU A 97 -24.85 -1.51 -8.41
CA GLU A 97 -25.52 -0.67 -7.43
C GLU A 97 -24.88 0.71 -7.27
N THR A 98 -23.57 0.80 -7.49
CA THR A 98 -22.81 2.06 -7.48
C THR A 98 -21.81 2.05 -8.64
N PRO A 99 -21.25 3.20 -9.07
CA PRO A 99 -20.21 3.24 -10.10
C PRO A 99 -18.85 2.72 -9.59
N PHE A 100 -18.86 1.53 -8.96
CA PHE A 100 -17.69 0.82 -8.47
C PHE A 100 -17.91 -0.69 -8.62
N PRO A 101 -17.41 -1.31 -9.72
CA PRO A 101 -17.75 -2.69 -10.09
C PRO A 101 -16.89 -3.77 -9.42
N HIS A 102 -15.86 -3.38 -8.63
CA HIS A 102 -14.96 -4.35 -8.00
C HIS A 102 -15.54 -4.88 -6.68
N ARG A 103 -16.47 -5.83 -6.76
CA ARG A 103 -17.27 -6.35 -5.65
C ARG A 103 -17.02 -7.83 -5.39
N GLU A 104 -17.92 -8.68 -5.84
CA GLU A 104 -17.85 -10.11 -5.64
C GLU A 104 -16.57 -10.71 -6.25
N GLY A 105 -15.98 -11.67 -5.55
CA GLY A 105 -14.77 -12.38 -5.99
C GLY A 105 -13.47 -11.57 -5.90
N THR A 106 -13.52 -10.27 -5.58
CA THR A 106 -12.28 -9.50 -5.33
C THR A 106 -11.74 -9.84 -3.94
N LEU A 107 -10.52 -10.36 -3.87
CA LEU A 107 -9.83 -10.71 -2.63
C LEU A 107 -9.19 -9.48 -1.98
N PHE A 108 -8.46 -8.71 -2.77
CA PHE A 108 -7.81 -7.47 -2.34
C PHE A 108 -7.45 -6.59 -3.53
N LYS A 109 -7.21 -5.33 -3.25
CA LYS A 109 -6.58 -4.39 -4.18
C LYS A 109 -5.12 -4.22 -3.80
N ILE A 110 -4.21 -4.29 -4.77
CA ILE A 110 -2.82 -3.91 -4.61
C ILE A 110 -2.61 -2.54 -5.26
N GLN A 111 -1.82 -1.69 -4.61
CA GLN A 111 -1.26 -0.49 -5.19
C GLN A 111 0.26 -0.57 -5.12
N TRP A 112 0.90 -0.47 -6.26
CA TRP A 112 2.33 -0.36 -6.44
C TRP A 112 2.70 1.11 -6.49
N LEU A 113 3.71 1.52 -5.75
CA LEU A 113 4.15 2.92 -5.69
C LEU A 113 5.67 2.98 -5.63
N SER A 114 6.25 3.85 -6.42
CA SER A 114 7.63 4.31 -6.29
C SER A 114 7.65 5.82 -6.18
N THR A 115 8.56 6.35 -5.38
CA THR A 115 8.73 7.78 -5.16
C THR A 115 10.18 8.18 -5.39
N TRP A 116 10.41 9.38 -5.91
CA TRP A 116 11.75 9.93 -6.12
C TRP A 116 11.78 11.45 -5.92
N PRO A 117 12.94 12.02 -5.52
CA PRO A 117 13.10 13.46 -5.34
C PRO A 117 12.92 14.24 -6.65
N ASP A 118 12.58 15.53 -6.52
CA ASP A 118 12.54 16.45 -7.65
C ASP A 118 13.93 16.61 -8.29
N GLY A 119 13.98 16.61 -9.61
CA GLY A 119 15.24 16.75 -10.38
C GLY A 119 16.11 15.51 -10.45
N GLU A 120 15.62 14.35 -10.01
CA GLU A 120 16.37 13.11 -10.10
C GLU A 120 16.46 12.61 -11.55
N ALA A 121 17.70 12.29 -11.99
CA ALA A 121 17.94 11.76 -13.33
C ALA A 121 17.43 10.32 -13.54
N SER A 122 16.98 9.66 -12.47
CA SER A 122 16.55 8.26 -12.49
C SER A 122 15.04 8.07 -12.72
N GLU A 123 14.27 9.11 -13.04
CA GLU A 123 12.83 9.00 -13.31
C GLU A 123 12.48 7.83 -14.23
N ALA A 124 13.26 7.64 -15.29
CA ALA A 124 13.05 6.56 -16.25
C ALA A 124 13.17 5.15 -15.60
N LYS A 125 14.06 4.98 -14.62
CA LYS A 125 14.22 3.75 -13.82
C LYS A 125 12.93 3.47 -13.04
N HIS A 126 12.43 4.43 -12.29
CA HIS A 126 11.21 4.30 -11.47
C HIS A 126 9.98 4.00 -12.34
N MET A 127 9.85 4.72 -13.47
CA MET A 127 8.76 4.49 -14.41
C MET A 127 8.82 3.11 -15.07
N LYS A 128 10.03 2.60 -15.38
CA LYS A 128 10.24 1.27 -15.90
C LYS A 128 9.85 0.23 -14.86
N TRP A 129 10.34 0.37 -13.63
CA TRP A 129 10.04 -0.54 -12.52
C TRP A 129 8.53 -0.69 -12.29
N ILE A 130 7.77 0.40 -12.20
CA ILE A 130 6.31 0.38 -12.04
C ILE A 130 5.60 -0.35 -13.19
N ARG A 131 6.12 -0.26 -14.42
CA ARG A 131 5.55 -0.98 -15.55
C ARG A 131 5.81 -2.48 -15.46
N GLU A 132 7.00 -2.86 -15.04
CA GLU A 132 7.43 -4.25 -14.99
C GLU A 132 6.84 -5.01 -13.80
N ILE A 133 6.76 -4.40 -12.62
CA ILE A 133 6.18 -5.05 -11.43
C ILE A 133 4.70 -5.40 -11.63
N TYR A 134 3.99 -4.62 -12.40
CA TYR A 134 2.56 -4.85 -12.70
C TYR A 134 2.30 -6.17 -13.44
N PHE A 135 3.28 -6.71 -14.16
CA PHE A 135 3.16 -7.95 -14.92
C PHE A 135 3.71 -9.18 -14.19
N VAL A 136 4.06 -9.06 -12.93
CA VAL A 136 4.63 -10.18 -12.14
C VAL A 136 3.55 -11.07 -11.55
N ILE A 137 2.32 -10.53 -11.36
CA ILE A 137 1.18 -11.23 -10.75
C ILE A 137 -0.02 -11.26 -11.69
#